data_160399176fdb30e022c730a0597de8ef
#
_entry.id   160399176fdb30e022c730a0597de8ef
#
_cell.length_a   1.000
_cell.length_b   1.000
_cell.length_c   1.000
_cell.angle_alpha   90.00
_cell.angle_beta   90.00
_cell.angle_gamma   90.00
#
_symmetry.space_group_name_H-M   'P 1'
#
loop_
_entity.id
_entity.type
_entity.pdbx_description
1 polymer ?
#
loop_
_entity_poly.entity_id
_entity_poly.type
_entity_poly.pdbx_seq_one_letter_code
_entity_poly.pdbx_strand_id
1 'polypeptide(L)'
;MLKQELGLKQVQKLSPLQIQTIKLIELPVQELEQRIRKELEENPVLDDDAPESKDEDGDEKPREVSLSEIKDDDSIPEYKLHVNNYGKDEKPQYNTFSVKESFTQSLMDQLGFRDLSEQQHDVAAFIIGSLDDDGYLRRDIDSIVDDLAFRMNITTTREEVLDMLHIIQQFDPPGIGARDLRECLLIQLKGLRQTPEVINAERILTDYFQEFSNKHFQKIMSKLGLSQDELKAAMNKIVKLNPSPGGQIDDSYNDQAQQVVPDFILTLEDGELKLSMPRFSIPEIRINKKYADLLMEAANSSERQKKEAATFVKQKMDSAKWFVEALKQRHNTLLSTMQAIVDYQHDYFMDGDESNLKPMVLKDIAAKTGFDISTISRVVNSKYIETHFGIFPLKYFFSEGLENQQGEEVSTRELKKVLQECVDKEDKHKPLTDDELVTIMNGKGYKVARRTIAKYRDQLGIPKARLRKEL
;
A
#
# COMPACT_ATOMS: atom_id res chain seq x y z
N MET A 1 58.35 16.09 -17.73
CA MET A 1 57.79 16.91 -16.65
C MET A 1 56.41 16.37 -16.35
N LEU A 2 56.26 15.62 -15.29
CA LEU A 2 54.97 15.09 -14.79
C LEU A 2 54.31 16.21 -13.94
N LYS A 3 53.20 16.77 -14.41
CA LYS A 3 52.34 17.62 -13.60
C LYS A 3 51.44 16.72 -12.77
N GLN A 4 51.70 16.62 -11.47
CA GLN A 4 50.74 16.08 -10.48
C GLN A 4 49.72 17.17 -10.21
N GLU A 5 48.51 17.03 -10.73
CA GLU A 5 47.34 17.76 -10.27
C GLU A 5 46.86 17.15 -8.95
N LEU A 6 47.14 17.81 -7.85
CA LEU A 6 46.55 17.54 -6.53
C LEU A 6 45.10 18.04 -6.55
N GLY A 7 44.17 17.18 -6.92
CA GLY A 7 42.76 17.41 -6.74
C GLY A 7 42.38 17.25 -5.27
N LEU A 8 42.29 18.36 -4.55
CA LEU A 8 41.69 18.39 -3.20
C LEU A 8 40.22 18.04 -3.31
N LYS A 9 39.86 16.75 -3.16
CA LYS A 9 38.49 16.33 -2.88
C LYS A 9 38.14 16.77 -1.46
N GLN A 10 37.46 17.89 -1.34
CA GLN A 10 36.86 18.36 -0.10
C GLN A 10 35.70 17.40 0.25
N VAL A 11 35.98 16.38 1.05
CA VAL A 11 34.94 15.51 1.62
C VAL A 11 34.29 16.31 2.75
N GLN A 12 33.20 16.99 2.45
CA GLN A 12 32.36 17.60 3.49
C GLN A 12 31.78 16.48 4.35
N LYS A 13 32.37 16.28 5.53
CA LYS A 13 31.77 15.43 6.58
C LYS A 13 30.58 16.21 7.13
N LEU A 14 29.36 15.71 6.88
CA LEU A 14 28.14 16.22 7.50
C LEU A 14 28.29 16.20 9.02
N SER A 15 27.87 17.26 9.68
CA SER A 15 27.86 17.31 11.16
C SER A 15 26.83 16.28 11.69
N PRO A 16 27.03 15.72 12.88
CA PRO A 16 26.06 14.79 13.47
C PRO A 16 24.65 15.38 13.56
N LEU A 17 24.51 16.66 13.81
CA LEU A 17 23.25 17.40 13.84
C LEU A 17 22.56 17.43 12.48
N GLN A 18 23.31 17.67 11.40
CA GLN A 18 22.78 17.63 10.03
C GLN A 18 22.27 16.24 9.65
N ILE A 19 22.96 15.18 10.07
CA ILE A 19 22.51 13.80 9.84
C ILE A 19 21.18 13.55 10.57
N GLN A 20 21.02 14.04 11.80
CA GLN A 20 19.77 13.91 12.56
C GLN A 20 18.62 14.70 11.90
N THR A 21 18.88 15.92 11.41
CA THR A 21 17.87 16.71 10.68
C THR A 21 17.40 15.98 9.41
N ILE A 22 18.33 15.39 8.67
CA ILE A 22 18.02 14.62 7.47
C ILE A 22 17.16 13.41 7.82
N LYS A 23 17.49 12.67 8.88
CA LYS A 23 16.67 11.54 9.34
C LYS A 23 15.25 11.97 9.73
N LEU A 24 15.10 13.12 10.40
CA LEU A 24 13.78 13.65 10.74
C LEU A 24 12.93 13.94 9.49
N ILE A 25 13.53 14.36 8.38
CA ILE A 25 12.80 14.61 7.12
C ILE A 25 12.23 13.29 6.53
N GLU A 26 12.97 12.18 6.66
CA GLU A 26 12.56 10.88 6.12
C GLU A 26 11.40 10.23 6.90
N LEU A 27 11.32 10.44 8.22
CA LEU A 27 10.35 9.76 9.08
C LEU A 27 8.90 10.01 8.64
N PRO A 28 8.06 8.95 8.57
CA PRO A 28 6.61 9.09 8.43
C PRO A 28 6.00 9.71 9.69
N VAL A 29 4.74 10.20 9.60
CA VAL A 29 4.08 10.93 10.71
C VAL A 29 4.04 10.10 12.00
N GLN A 30 3.70 8.81 11.91
CA GLN A 30 3.60 7.92 13.08
C GLN A 30 4.94 7.73 13.82
N GLU A 31 6.02 7.53 13.07
CA GLU A 31 7.36 7.41 13.66
C GLU A 31 7.87 8.75 14.22
N LEU A 32 7.46 9.87 13.58
CA LEU A 32 7.78 11.20 14.09
C LEU A 32 7.11 11.45 15.44
N GLU A 33 5.85 11.09 15.62
CA GLU A 33 5.15 11.20 16.90
C GLU A 33 5.85 10.37 17.99
N GLN A 34 6.24 9.14 17.69
CA GLN A 34 6.99 8.31 18.63
C GLN A 34 8.33 8.96 19.00
N ARG A 35 9.03 9.54 18.02
CA ARG A 35 10.30 10.24 18.26
C ARG A 35 10.10 11.51 19.12
N ILE A 36 9.03 12.24 18.90
CA ILE A 36 8.67 13.43 19.68
C ILE A 36 8.37 13.03 21.13
N ARG A 37 7.54 12.01 21.36
CA ARG A 37 7.24 11.50 22.71
C ARG A 37 8.50 11.08 23.44
N LYS A 38 9.38 10.37 22.76
CA LYS A 38 10.68 9.97 23.34
C LYS A 38 11.55 11.17 23.71
N GLU A 39 11.58 12.21 22.88
CA GLU A 39 12.37 13.43 23.18
C GLU A 39 11.75 14.22 24.33
N LEU A 40 10.41 14.26 24.46
CA LEU A 40 9.71 14.87 25.59
C LEU A 40 10.03 14.13 26.91
N GLU A 41 10.11 12.81 26.90
CA GLU A 41 10.49 11.99 28.05
C GLU A 41 11.97 12.21 28.45
N GLU A 42 12.86 12.29 27.45
CA GLU A 42 14.30 12.46 27.66
C GLU A 42 14.71 13.90 28.06
N ASN A 43 13.89 14.89 27.68
CA ASN A 43 14.22 16.30 27.85
C ASN A 43 13.12 17.09 28.59
N PRO A 44 13.24 17.25 29.91
CA PRO A 44 12.23 17.91 30.74
C PRO A 44 12.07 19.43 30.46
N VAL A 45 12.88 20.00 29.57
CA VAL A 45 12.80 21.40 29.16
C VAL A 45 11.74 21.64 28.09
N LEU A 46 11.30 20.56 27.40
CA LEU A 46 10.24 20.59 26.41
C LEU A 46 8.89 20.37 27.08
N ASP A 47 7.94 21.23 26.81
CA ASP A 47 6.54 21.07 27.22
C ASP A 47 5.66 20.86 25.98
N ASP A 48 4.69 19.96 26.10
CA ASP A 48 3.62 19.77 25.12
C ASP A 48 2.49 20.74 25.48
N ASP A 49 2.19 21.67 24.59
CA ASP A 49 1.09 22.63 24.77
C ASP A 49 -0.26 21.94 24.49
N ALA A 50 -0.56 20.86 25.23
CA ALA A 50 -1.94 20.49 25.39
C ALA A 50 -2.63 21.66 26.14
N PRO A 51 -3.80 22.15 25.68
CA PRO A 51 -4.51 23.17 26.44
C PRO A 51 -4.77 22.59 27.83
N GLU A 52 -3.96 22.99 28.80
CA GLU A 52 -4.30 22.79 30.20
C GLU A 52 -5.69 23.39 30.36
N SER A 53 -6.67 22.53 30.60
CA SER A 53 -7.89 22.97 31.26
C SER A 53 -7.39 23.74 32.48
N LYS A 54 -7.54 25.07 32.45
CA LYS A 54 -7.33 25.89 33.61
C LYS A 54 -8.30 25.40 34.67
N ASP A 55 -7.85 24.48 35.48
CA ASP A 55 -8.37 24.32 36.83
C ASP A 55 -7.96 25.60 37.56
N GLU A 56 -8.75 26.63 37.41
CA GLU A 56 -8.80 27.75 38.35
C GLU A 56 -9.34 27.19 39.66
N ASP A 57 -8.43 26.72 40.49
CA ASP A 57 -8.62 26.57 41.90
C ASP A 57 -8.77 27.99 42.49
N GLY A 58 -9.90 28.57 42.22
CA GLY A 58 -10.40 29.83 42.78
C GLY A 58 -11.65 29.53 43.55
N ASP A 59 -11.52 29.51 44.87
CA ASP A 59 -12.52 29.46 45.89
C ASP A 59 -13.61 30.56 45.66
N GLU A 60 -14.52 30.33 44.71
CA GLU A 60 -15.71 31.14 44.52
C GLU A 60 -16.96 30.37 44.95
N LYS A 61 -17.52 30.81 46.12
CA LYS A 61 -18.83 30.48 46.64
C LYS A 61 -19.89 30.54 45.51
N PRO A 62 -20.84 29.60 45.48
CA PRO A 62 -21.90 29.61 44.49
C PRO A 62 -22.76 30.90 44.63
N ARG A 63 -22.70 31.78 43.64
CA ARG A 63 -23.65 32.85 43.45
C ARG A 63 -24.98 32.24 42.98
N GLU A 64 -25.99 32.41 43.79
CA GLU A 64 -27.38 32.18 43.39
C GLU A 64 -27.72 33.18 42.25
N VAL A 65 -27.81 32.65 41.04
CA VAL A 65 -28.30 33.42 39.89
C VAL A 65 -29.83 33.41 39.95
N SER A 66 -30.42 34.57 40.23
CA SER A 66 -31.87 34.74 40.19
C SER A 66 -32.39 34.58 38.76
N LEU A 67 -33.52 33.89 38.63
CA LEU A 67 -34.19 33.50 37.36
C LEU A 67 -34.67 34.68 36.49
N SER A 68 -34.42 35.94 36.88
CA SER A 68 -34.95 37.14 36.22
C SER A 68 -34.02 37.80 35.18
N GLU A 69 -32.85 37.21 34.90
CA GLU A 69 -31.90 37.77 33.90
C GLU A 69 -31.75 36.92 32.63
N ILE A 70 -32.61 35.96 32.39
CA ILE A 70 -32.62 35.22 31.10
C ILE A 70 -33.41 36.08 30.11
N LYS A 71 -32.70 36.89 29.30
CA LYS A 71 -33.25 37.49 28.09
C LYS A 71 -33.48 36.38 27.08
N ASP A 72 -34.68 36.35 26.52
CA ASP A 72 -35.09 35.52 25.40
C ASP A 72 -34.14 35.73 24.21
N ASP A 73 -33.18 34.81 24.05
CA ASP A 73 -32.44 34.65 22.80
C ASP A 73 -32.85 33.26 22.29
N ASP A 74 -33.75 33.27 21.30
CA ASP A 74 -34.41 32.11 20.70
C ASP A 74 -33.49 31.23 19.84
N SER A 75 -32.19 31.24 20.07
CA SER A 75 -31.25 30.33 19.43
C SER A 75 -30.90 29.15 20.33
N ILE A 76 -31.59 28.04 20.14
CA ILE A 76 -31.27 26.76 20.77
C ILE A 76 -29.86 26.37 20.27
N PRO A 77 -28.84 26.25 21.14
CA PRO A 77 -27.51 25.83 20.72
C PRO A 77 -27.57 24.47 20.01
N GLU A 78 -26.91 24.38 18.88
CA GLU A 78 -26.94 23.23 17.96
C GLU A 78 -26.57 21.88 18.63
N TYR A 79 -25.78 21.91 19.74
CA TYR A 79 -25.44 20.71 20.52
C TYR A 79 -26.65 20.11 21.28
N LYS A 80 -27.71 20.90 21.53
CA LYS A 80 -28.94 20.39 22.16
C LYS A 80 -29.90 19.72 21.17
N LEU A 81 -29.69 19.95 19.86
CA LEU A 81 -30.46 19.30 18.80
C LEU A 81 -30.00 17.86 18.56
N HIS A 82 -28.83 17.49 19.03
CA HIS A 82 -28.26 16.15 18.90
C HIS A 82 -28.31 15.32 20.20
N VAL A 83 -29.19 15.65 21.11
CA VAL A 83 -29.47 14.75 22.25
C VAL A 83 -30.14 13.51 21.67
N ASN A 84 -29.41 12.40 21.61
CA ASN A 84 -29.94 11.10 21.27
C ASN A 84 -31.10 10.76 22.21
N ASN A 85 -32.31 10.99 21.75
CA ASN A 85 -33.54 10.69 22.46
C ASN A 85 -33.83 9.19 22.28
N TYR A 86 -33.02 8.33 22.92
CA TYR A 86 -33.32 6.91 22.99
C TYR A 86 -34.53 6.72 23.89
N GLY A 87 -35.67 6.37 23.29
CA GLY A 87 -36.82 5.89 24.03
C GLY A 87 -36.44 4.68 24.88
N LYS A 88 -37.06 4.53 26.07
CA LYS A 88 -36.80 3.38 26.95
C LYS A 88 -37.06 2.01 26.31
N ASP A 89 -37.67 1.96 25.13
CA ASP A 89 -38.02 0.74 24.38
C ASP A 89 -37.09 0.42 23.19
N GLU A 90 -36.15 1.30 22.83
CA GLU A 90 -35.15 0.98 21.81
C GLU A 90 -34.05 0.15 22.45
N LYS A 91 -34.14 -1.15 22.25
CA LYS A 91 -33.02 -2.05 22.55
C LYS A 91 -31.82 -1.59 21.73
N PRO A 92 -30.66 -1.36 22.37
CA PRO A 92 -29.46 -1.04 21.61
C PRO A 92 -29.24 -2.14 20.56
N GLN A 93 -29.24 -1.78 19.27
CA GLN A 93 -28.82 -2.69 18.22
C GLN A 93 -27.34 -2.96 18.45
N TYR A 94 -27.06 -4.07 19.13
CA TYR A 94 -25.71 -4.60 19.13
C TYR A 94 -25.43 -5.02 17.69
N ASN A 95 -24.61 -4.27 16.99
CA ASN A 95 -23.99 -4.75 15.78
C ASN A 95 -23.14 -5.98 16.19
N THR A 96 -23.74 -7.15 16.07
CA THR A 96 -23.01 -8.41 16.21
C THR A 96 -22.04 -8.45 15.04
N PHE A 97 -20.77 -8.15 15.33
CA PHE A 97 -19.69 -8.41 14.39
C PHE A 97 -19.67 -9.93 14.19
N SER A 98 -20.16 -10.40 13.06
CA SER A 98 -19.92 -11.79 12.66
C SER A 98 -18.42 -11.88 12.34
N VAL A 99 -17.67 -12.56 13.18
CA VAL A 99 -16.31 -12.96 12.86
C VAL A 99 -16.45 -13.97 11.72
N LYS A 100 -16.04 -13.57 10.51
CA LYS A 100 -15.97 -14.51 9.39
C LYS A 100 -14.91 -15.54 9.72
N GLU A 101 -15.24 -16.80 9.55
CA GLU A 101 -14.31 -17.92 9.74
C GLU A 101 -13.15 -17.79 8.75
N SER A 102 -11.93 -18.04 9.20
CA SER A 102 -10.78 -18.07 8.30
C SER A 102 -10.87 -19.29 7.37
N PHE A 103 -10.21 -19.23 6.22
CA PHE A 103 -10.16 -20.34 5.27
C PHE A 103 -9.68 -21.64 5.93
N THR A 104 -8.61 -21.58 6.71
CA THR A 104 -8.07 -22.72 7.44
C THR A 104 -9.04 -23.26 8.48
N GLN A 105 -9.79 -22.40 9.19
CA GLN A 105 -10.79 -22.81 10.17
C GLN A 105 -11.94 -23.58 9.51
N SER A 106 -12.46 -23.07 8.38
CA SER A 106 -13.51 -23.73 7.62
C SER A 106 -13.10 -25.16 7.16
N LEU A 107 -11.84 -25.33 6.75
CA LEU A 107 -11.32 -26.65 6.37
C LEU A 107 -11.14 -27.59 7.58
N MET A 108 -10.72 -27.06 8.73
CA MET A 108 -10.64 -27.84 9.98
C MET A 108 -12.01 -28.31 10.44
N ASP A 109 -13.04 -27.45 10.31
CA ASP A 109 -14.41 -27.84 10.65
C ASP A 109 -14.92 -28.95 9.72
N GLN A 110 -14.63 -28.88 8.41
CA GLN A 110 -14.96 -29.94 7.47
C GLN A 110 -14.19 -31.23 7.78
N LEU A 111 -12.94 -31.15 8.23
CA LEU A 111 -12.16 -32.29 8.67
C LEU A 111 -12.82 -32.99 9.88
N GLY A 112 -13.36 -32.24 10.83
CA GLY A 112 -14.05 -32.74 12.01
C GLY A 112 -15.32 -33.57 11.69
N PHE A 113 -15.92 -33.40 10.50
CA PHE A 113 -17.07 -34.22 10.05
C PHE A 113 -16.67 -35.57 9.45
N ARG A 114 -15.39 -35.88 9.31
CA ARG A 114 -14.91 -37.14 8.74
C ARG A 114 -14.51 -38.09 9.85
N ASP A 115 -14.90 -39.35 9.69
CA ASP A 115 -14.49 -40.43 10.59
C ASP A 115 -13.05 -40.87 10.30
N LEU A 116 -12.09 -40.24 10.97
CA LEU A 116 -10.65 -40.50 10.85
C LEU A 116 -10.07 -40.94 12.18
N SER A 117 -8.98 -41.71 12.15
CA SER A 117 -8.22 -41.99 13.36
C SER A 117 -7.49 -40.70 13.85
N GLU A 118 -7.15 -40.65 15.13
CA GLU A 118 -6.46 -39.51 15.72
C GLU A 118 -5.18 -39.14 14.96
N GLN A 119 -4.37 -40.12 14.58
CA GLN A 119 -3.17 -39.90 13.77
C GLN A 119 -3.47 -39.37 12.37
N GLN A 120 -4.51 -39.88 11.70
CA GLN A 120 -4.94 -39.41 10.39
C GLN A 120 -5.46 -37.96 10.45
N HIS A 121 -6.18 -37.64 11.52
CA HIS A 121 -6.66 -36.29 11.77
C HIS A 121 -5.50 -35.33 11.93
N ASP A 122 -4.46 -35.67 12.71
CA ASP A 122 -3.28 -34.83 12.90
C ASP A 122 -2.49 -34.62 11.60
N VAL A 123 -2.34 -35.69 10.78
CA VAL A 123 -1.71 -35.58 9.46
C VAL A 123 -2.51 -34.68 8.53
N ALA A 124 -3.83 -34.81 8.48
CA ALA A 124 -4.68 -33.97 7.65
C ALA A 124 -4.67 -32.51 8.12
N ALA A 125 -4.71 -32.30 9.44
CA ALA A 125 -4.59 -30.94 10.03
C ALA A 125 -3.25 -30.27 9.67
N PHE A 126 -2.16 -31.02 9.68
CA PHE A 126 -0.84 -30.53 9.27
C PHE A 126 -0.81 -30.17 7.77
N ILE A 127 -1.44 -30.99 6.91
CA ILE A 127 -1.55 -30.68 5.47
C ILE A 127 -2.34 -29.41 5.26
N ILE A 128 -3.50 -29.24 5.93
CA ILE A 128 -4.32 -28.02 5.86
C ILE A 128 -3.51 -26.79 6.28
N GLY A 129 -2.75 -26.87 7.38
CA GLY A 129 -1.86 -25.79 7.82
C GLY A 129 -0.66 -25.53 6.91
N SER A 130 -0.39 -26.41 5.93
CA SER A 130 0.69 -26.26 4.94
C SER A 130 0.20 -25.75 3.59
N LEU A 131 -1.12 -25.49 3.44
CA LEU A 131 -1.70 -24.90 2.23
C LEU A 131 -1.34 -23.41 2.14
N ASP A 132 -1.16 -22.93 0.92
CA ASP A 132 -1.02 -21.50 0.65
C ASP A 132 -2.39 -20.78 0.75
N ASP A 133 -2.39 -19.45 0.79
CA ASP A 133 -3.60 -18.60 0.80
C ASP A 133 -4.50 -18.86 -0.43
N ASP A 134 -3.93 -19.30 -1.55
CA ASP A 134 -4.65 -19.71 -2.76
C ASP A 134 -5.30 -21.12 -2.63
N GLY A 135 -4.98 -21.90 -1.58
CA GLY A 135 -5.44 -23.27 -1.36
C GLY A 135 -4.58 -24.35 -2.05
N TYR A 136 -3.38 -24.02 -2.51
CA TYR A 136 -2.45 -24.97 -3.14
C TYR A 136 -1.49 -25.59 -2.13
N LEU A 137 -1.14 -26.87 -2.36
CA LEU A 137 -0.06 -27.57 -1.66
C LEU A 137 1.22 -27.52 -2.50
N ARG A 138 2.01 -26.45 -2.34
CA ARG A 138 3.27 -26.29 -3.10
C ARG A 138 4.44 -27.07 -2.53
N ARG A 139 4.30 -27.56 -1.30
CA ARG A 139 5.34 -28.35 -0.63
C ARG A 139 5.38 -29.77 -1.18
N ASP A 140 6.58 -30.33 -1.28
CA ASP A 140 6.75 -31.72 -1.68
C ASP A 140 6.27 -32.66 -0.57
N ILE A 141 5.65 -33.78 -0.97
CA ILE A 141 5.06 -34.76 -0.05
C ILE A 141 6.14 -35.38 0.84
N ASP A 142 7.33 -35.64 0.30
CA ASP A 142 8.42 -36.21 1.08
C ASP A 142 8.89 -35.26 2.19
N SER A 143 8.89 -33.94 1.92
CA SER A 143 9.16 -32.92 2.93
C SER A 143 8.10 -32.85 4.02
N ILE A 144 6.83 -33.13 3.69
CA ILE A 144 5.72 -33.20 4.65
C ILE A 144 5.89 -34.41 5.57
N VAL A 145 6.28 -35.54 5.02
CA VAL A 145 6.55 -36.78 5.81
C VAL A 145 7.69 -36.52 6.81
N ASP A 146 8.77 -35.89 6.36
CA ASP A 146 9.90 -35.53 7.22
C ASP A 146 9.49 -34.55 8.33
N ASP A 147 8.72 -33.49 7.98
CA ASP A 147 8.23 -32.51 8.95
C ASP A 147 7.28 -33.14 9.99
N LEU A 148 6.41 -34.05 9.61
CA LEU A 148 5.54 -34.82 10.53
C LEU A 148 6.36 -35.66 11.53
N ALA A 149 7.41 -36.32 11.03
CA ALA A 149 8.29 -37.10 11.87
C ALA A 149 9.08 -36.21 12.86
N PHE A 150 9.62 -35.07 12.42
CA PHE A 150 10.45 -34.23 13.24
C PHE A 150 9.68 -33.31 14.19
N ARG A 151 8.53 -32.76 13.76
CA ARG A 151 7.78 -31.77 14.56
C ARG A 151 6.71 -32.40 15.45
N MET A 152 6.02 -33.40 14.92
CA MET A 152 4.88 -34.05 15.62
C MET A 152 5.21 -35.43 16.15
N ASN A 153 6.40 -35.96 15.86
CA ASN A 153 6.83 -37.30 16.22
C ASN A 153 5.87 -38.40 15.71
N ILE A 154 5.23 -38.14 14.56
CA ILE A 154 4.31 -39.05 13.90
C ILE A 154 5.03 -39.71 12.72
N THR A 155 5.21 -41.01 12.76
CA THR A 155 5.78 -41.79 11.65
C THR A 155 4.68 -42.16 10.66
N THR A 156 4.70 -41.52 9.49
CA THR A 156 3.75 -41.75 8.41
C THR A 156 4.47 -42.17 7.13
N THR A 157 3.78 -42.89 6.28
CA THR A 157 4.26 -43.27 4.95
C THR A 157 3.78 -42.26 3.92
N ARG A 158 4.51 -42.14 2.80
CA ARG A 158 4.09 -41.32 1.66
C ARG A 158 2.68 -41.63 1.17
N GLU A 159 2.30 -42.90 1.19
CA GLU A 159 0.98 -43.36 0.75
C GLU A 159 -0.13 -42.84 1.67
N GLU A 160 0.07 -42.87 2.98
CA GLU A 160 -0.89 -42.34 3.96
C GLU A 160 -1.09 -40.83 3.81
N VAL A 161 -0.02 -40.07 3.55
CA VAL A 161 -0.12 -38.64 3.30
C VAL A 161 -0.88 -38.34 2.01
N LEU A 162 -0.69 -39.17 0.95
CA LEU A 162 -1.45 -39.05 -0.29
C LEU A 162 -2.93 -39.35 -0.10
N ASP A 163 -3.27 -40.38 0.70
CA ASP A 163 -4.66 -40.73 1.02
C ASP A 163 -5.35 -39.59 1.77
N MET A 164 -4.67 -38.98 2.74
CA MET A 164 -5.19 -37.81 3.45
C MET A 164 -5.35 -36.60 2.51
N LEU A 165 -4.39 -36.37 1.61
CA LEU A 165 -4.50 -35.33 0.60
C LEU A 165 -5.71 -35.55 -0.31
N HIS A 166 -5.99 -36.76 -0.72
CA HIS A 166 -7.18 -37.07 -1.52
C HIS A 166 -8.50 -36.83 -0.78
N ILE A 167 -8.53 -37.00 0.55
CA ILE A 167 -9.69 -36.65 1.37
C ILE A 167 -9.87 -35.11 1.40
N ILE A 168 -8.79 -34.39 1.59
CA ILE A 168 -8.81 -32.89 1.60
C ILE A 168 -9.24 -32.33 0.24
N GLN A 169 -8.83 -32.95 -0.87
CA GLN A 169 -9.25 -32.58 -2.22
C GLN A 169 -10.77 -32.69 -2.47
N GLN A 170 -11.51 -33.40 -1.58
CA GLN A 170 -12.97 -33.51 -1.64
C GLN A 170 -13.70 -32.44 -0.83
N PHE A 171 -12.97 -31.56 -0.15
CA PHE A 171 -13.55 -30.47 0.64
C PHE A 171 -14.07 -29.34 -0.23
N ASP A 172 -14.90 -28.48 0.36
CA ASP A 172 -15.43 -27.28 -0.27
C ASP A 172 -14.61 -26.05 0.18
N PRO A 173 -14.15 -25.23 -0.77
CA PRO A 173 -14.38 -25.20 -2.22
C PRO A 173 -13.56 -26.24 -2.99
N PRO A 174 -14.11 -26.74 -4.12
CA PRO A 174 -13.46 -27.78 -4.90
C PRO A 174 -12.15 -27.30 -5.52
N GLY A 175 -11.13 -28.15 -5.50
CA GLY A 175 -9.79 -27.84 -6.04
C GLY A 175 -8.74 -27.52 -4.99
N ILE A 176 -9.10 -27.55 -3.71
CA ILE A 176 -8.16 -27.39 -2.58
C ILE A 176 -7.19 -28.57 -2.53
N GLY A 177 -5.97 -28.33 -2.03
CA GLY A 177 -4.92 -29.33 -1.90
C GLY A 177 -4.33 -29.78 -3.25
N ALA A 178 -4.59 -29.07 -4.32
CA ALA A 178 -3.93 -29.30 -5.60
C ALA A 178 -2.47 -28.82 -5.54
N ARG A 179 -1.58 -29.54 -6.22
CA ARG A 179 -0.15 -29.18 -6.31
C ARG A 179 0.09 -28.14 -7.38
N ASP A 180 -0.66 -28.20 -8.47
CA ASP A 180 -0.57 -27.33 -9.64
C ASP A 180 -1.95 -26.87 -10.10
N LEU A 181 -1.99 -25.74 -10.83
CA LEU A 181 -3.22 -25.23 -11.46
C LEU A 181 -3.93 -26.31 -12.32
N ARG A 182 -3.19 -27.14 -13.04
CA ARG A 182 -3.74 -28.22 -13.85
C ARG A 182 -4.52 -29.22 -12.98
N GLU A 183 -3.96 -29.64 -11.85
CA GLU A 183 -4.60 -30.56 -10.92
C GLU A 183 -5.86 -29.95 -10.30
N CYS A 184 -5.79 -28.67 -9.89
CA CYS A 184 -6.92 -27.90 -9.36
C CYS A 184 -8.11 -27.88 -10.33
N LEU A 185 -7.86 -27.52 -11.59
CA LEU A 185 -8.90 -27.48 -12.62
C LEU A 185 -9.47 -28.87 -12.93
N LEU A 186 -8.64 -29.94 -12.91
CA LEU A 186 -9.09 -31.31 -13.12
C LEU A 186 -9.98 -31.80 -11.97
N ILE A 187 -9.66 -31.47 -10.71
CA ILE A 187 -10.48 -31.82 -9.54
C ILE A 187 -11.86 -31.17 -9.67
N GLN A 188 -11.90 -29.87 -10.03
CA GLN A 188 -13.15 -29.13 -10.22
C GLN A 188 -13.99 -29.72 -11.36
N LEU A 189 -13.38 -30.09 -12.51
CA LEU A 189 -14.10 -30.69 -13.63
C LEU A 189 -14.69 -32.06 -13.26
N LYS A 190 -13.99 -32.86 -12.46
CA LYS A 190 -14.52 -34.16 -11.99
C LYS A 190 -15.75 -34.00 -11.09
N GLY A 191 -15.85 -32.86 -10.36
CA GLY A 191 -17.03 -32.54 -9.54
C GLY A 191 -18.24 -32.07 -10.36
N LEU A 192 -18.07 -31.69 -11.64
CA LEU A 192 -19.14 -31.23 -12.49
C LEU A 192 -19.85 -32.41 -13.19
N ARG A 193 -21.10 -32.18 -13.65
CA ARG A 193 -21.82 -33.14 -14.48
C ARG A 193 -21.05 -33.42 -15.76
N GLN A 194 -20.85 -34.71 -16.08
CA GLN A 194 -20.10 -35.15 -17.24
C GLN A 194 -20.89 -34.92 -18.54
N THR A 195 -20.76 -33.70 -19.07
CA THR A 195 -21.26 -33.31 -20.39
C THR A 195 -20.15 -33.49 -21.44
N PRO A 196 -20.49 -33.62 -22.74
CA PRO A 196 -19.45 -33.72 -23.79
C PRO A 196 -18.44 -32.58 -23.74
N GLU A 197 -18.88 -31.39 -23.35
CA GLU A 197 -18.03 -30.19 -23.18
C GLU A 197 -17.02 -30.36 -22.03
N VAL A 198 -17.45 -30.95 -20.89
CA VAL A 198 -16.61 -31.21 -19.72
C VAL A 198 -15.59 -32.32 -20.03
N ILE A 199 -16.00 -33.37 -20.74
CA ILE A 199 -15.10 -34.45 -21.18
C ILE A 199 -14.01 -33.92 -22.10
N ASN A 200 -14.38 -33.05 -23.05
CA ASN A 200 -13.40 -32.40 -23.93
C ASN A 200 -12.47 -31.46 -23.15
N ALA A 201 -13.00 -30.71 -22.19
CA ALA A 201 -12.19 -29.85 -21.30
C ALA A 201 -11.20 -30.68 -20.46
N GLU A 202 -11.62 -31.81 -19.91
CA GLU A 202 -10.76 -32.74 -19.17
C GLU A 202 -9.62 -33.28 -20.04
N ARG A 203 -9.91 -33.70 -21.30
CA ARG A 203 -8.89 -34.16 -22.25
C ARG A 203 -7.91 -33.05 -22.61
N ILE A 204 -8.37 -31.82 -22.82
CA ILE A 204 -7.51 -30.67 -23.10
C ILE A 204 -6.55 -30.40 -21.94
N LEU A 205 -7.04 -30.41 -20.71
CA LEU A 205 -6.20 -30.18 -19.52
C LEU A 205 -5.26 -31.33 -19.24
N THR A 206 -5.68 -32.59 -19.53
CA THR A 206 -4.85 -33.78 -19.27
C THR A 206 -3.72 -33.93 -20.28
N ASP A 207 -3.98 -33.78 -21.55
CA ASP A 207 -3.03 -34.10 -22.62
C ASP A 207 -2.37 -32.88 -23.28
N TYR A 208 -3.07 -31.74 -23.28
CA TYR A 208 -2.69 -30.55 -24.07
C TYR A 208 -2.64 -29.25 -23.24
N PHE A 209 -2.33 -29.34 -21.95
CA PHE A 209 -2.29 -28.17 -21.07
C PHE A 209 -1.29 -27.10 -21.56
N GLN A 210 -0.11 -27.48 -22.05
CA GLN A 210 0.87 -26.53 -22.55
C GLN A 210 0.41 -25.83 -23.83
N GLU A 211 -0.20 -26.57 -24.77
CA GLU A 211 -0.77 -26.00 -25.97
C GLU A 211 -1.96 -25.07 -25.65
N PHE A 212 -2.76 -25.43 -24.65
CA PHE A 212 -3.84 -24.60 -24.17
C PHE A 212 -3.33 -23.30 -23.54
N SER A 213 -2.37 -23.36 -22.61
CA SER A 213 -1.72 -22.19 -21.99
C SER A 213 -1.11 -21.24 -23.04
N ASN A 214 -0.51 -21.80 -24.09
CA ASN A 214 0.07 -21.05 -25.19
C ASN A 214 -0.93 -20.62 -26.26
N LYS A 215 -2.24 -20.89 -26.11
CA LYS A 215 -3.32 -20.60 -27.06
C LYS A 215 -3.08 -21.18 -28.47
N HIS A 216 -2.51 -22.39 -28.56
CA HIS A 216 -2.31 -23.11 -29.81
C HIS A 216 -3.58 -23.87 -30.25
N PHE A 217 -4.67 -23.15 -30.46
CA PHE A 217 -5.99 -23.73 -30.72
C PHE A 217 -6.07 -24.65 -31.94
N GLN A 218 -5.44 -24.26 -33.04
CA GLN A 218 -5.38 -25.08 -34.25
C GLN A 218 -4.74 -26.46 -34.02
N LYS A 219 -3.71 -26.51 -33.17
CA LYS A 219 -3.02 -27.74 -32.82
C LYS A 219 -3.93 -28.67 -31.97
N ILE A 220 -4.69 -28.08 -31.05
CA ILE A 220 -5.64 -28.80 -30.21
C ILE A 220 -6.78 -29.37 -31.07
N MET A 221 -7.36 -28.55 -31.95
CA MET A 221 -8.41 -29.00 -32.88
C MET A 221 -7.94 -30.15 -33.78
N SER A 222 -6.77 -30.05 -34.37
CA SER A 222 -6.25 -31.09 -35.26
C SER A 222 -5.94 -32.42 -34.54
N LYS A 223 -5.50 -32.35 -33.27
CA LYS A 223 -5.16 -33.56 -32.49
C LYS A 223 -6.36 -34.24 -31.85
N LEU A 224 -7.33 -33.47 -31.38
CA LEU A 224 -8.56 -33.99 -30.74
C LEU A 224 -9.72 -34.20 -31.75
N GLY A 225 -9.58 -33.70 -32.97
CA GLY A 225 -10.63 -33.80 -33.99
C GLY A 225 -11.89 -32.98 -33.64
N LEU A 226 -11.74 -31.91 -32.84
CA LEU A 226 -12.85 -31.07 -32.40
C LEU A 226 -13.14 -29.96 -33.41
N SER A 227 -14.44 -29.63 -33.56
CA SER A 227 -14.85 -28.42 -34.26
C SER A 227 -14.49 -27.16 -33.45
N GLN A 228 -14.51 -26.01 -34.13
CA GLN A 228 -14.24 -24.72 -33.49
C GLN A 228 -15.25 -24.41 -32.38
N ASP A 229 -16.52 -24.74 -32.58
CA ASP A 229 -17.59 -24.49 -31.63
C ASP A 229 -17.47 -25.39 -30.39
N GLU A 230 -17.10 -26.66 -30.57
CA GLU A 230 -16.86 -27.61 -29.46
C GLU A 230 -15.65 -27.19 -28.63
N LEU A 231 -14.56 -26.73 -29.27
CA LEU A 231 -13.42 -26.22 -28.57
C LEU A 231 -13.77 -24.95 -27.77
N LYS A 232 -14.54 -24.03 -28.37
CA LYS A 232 -15.01 -22.80 -27.71
C LYS A 232 -15.90 -23.12 -26.51
N ALA A 233 -16.81 -24.10 -26.63
CA ALA A 233 -17.65 -24.55 -25.54
C ALA A 233 -16.83 -25.15 -24.39
N ALA A 234 -15.84 -26.02 -24.68
CA ALA A 234 -14.93 -26.59 -23.69
C ALA A 234 -14.09 -25.51 -22.99
N MET A 235 -13.55 -24.54 -23.74
CA MET A 235 -12.80 -23.39 -23.18
C MET A 235 -13.66 -22.54 -22.25
N ASN A 236 -14.91 -22.25 -22.63
CA ASN A 236 -15.84 -21.51 -21.78
C ASN A 236 -16.13 -22.20 -20.46
N LYS A 237 -16.06 -23.54 -20.43
CA LYS A 237 -16.16 -24.32 -19.17
C LYS A 237 -14.90 -24.12 -18.32
N ILE A 238 -13.71 -24.23 -18.93
CA ILE A 238 -12.43 -24.07 -18.21
C ILE A 238 -12.30 -22.64 -17.61
N VAL A 239 -12.66 -21.61 -18.38
CA VAL A 239 -12.56 -20.21 -17.92
C VAL A 239 -13.50 -19.90 -16.75
N LYS A 240 -14.62 -20.64 -16.62
CA LYS A 240 -15.57 -20.48 -15.51
C LYS A 240 -15.12 -21.16 -14.21
N LEU A 241 -14.07 -21.98 -14.26
CA LEU A 241 -13.52 -22.61 -13.06
C LEU A 241 -12.71 -21.60 -12.25
N ASN A 242 -12.61 -21.85 -10.95
CA ASN A 242 -11.88 -20.99 -10.05
C ASN A 242 -10.38 -21.37 -9.98
N PRO A 243 -9.45 -20.51 -10.40
CA PRO A 243 -8.01 -20.81 -10.33
C PRO A 243 -7.43 -20.68 -8.91
N SER A 244 -8.10 -20.01 -7.97
CA SER A 244 -7.65 -19.79 -6.59
C SER A 244 -8.81 -20.09 -5.62
N PRO A 245 -8.99 -21.36 -5.22
CA PRO A 245 -10.11 -21.76 -4.38
C PRO A 245 -10.05 -21.15 -2.97
N GLY A 246 -8.85 -20.91 -2.42
CA GLY A 246 -8.66 -20.28 -1.11
C GLY A 246 -9.01 -18.81 -1.07
N GLY A 247 -8.70 -18.05 -2.13
CA GLY A 247 -8.85 -16.60 -2.18
C GLY A 247 -10.28 -16.07 -2.01
N GLN A 248 -11.30 -16.90 -2.22
CA GLN A 248 -12.70 -16.46 -2.06
C GLN A 248 -13.13 -16.27 -0.60
N ILE A 249 -12.49 -16.94 0.32
CA ILE A 249 -12.87 -16.92 1.75
C ILE A 249 -12.04 -15.90 2.51
N ASP A 250 -10.77 -15.69 2.12
CA ASP A 250 -9.81 -14.84 2.83
C ASP A 250 -9.82 -13.35 2.45
N ASP A 251 -10.53 -12.96 1.38
CA ASP A 251 -10.55 -11.56 0.87
C ASP A 251 -10.96 -10.50 1.90
N SER A 252 -11.54 -10.90 3.03
CA SER A 252 -11.96 -9.96 4.08
C SER A 252 -10.94 -9.74 5.20
N TYR A 253 -9.97 -10.65 5.38
CA TYR A 253 -8.95 -10.51 6.43
C TYR A 253 -7.62 -9.94 5.92
N ASN A 254 -7.23 -10.29 4.70
CA ASN A 254 -6.03 -9.75 4.07
C ASN A 254 -6.26 -8.36 3.48
N ASP A 255 -7.50 -7.95 3.29
CA ASP A 255 -7.90 -6.60 2.89
C ASP A 255 -7.94 -5.62 4.10
N GLN A 256 -7.14 -5.86 5.14
CA GLN A 256 -6.59 -4.76 5.91
C GLN A 256 -5.68 -3.99 4.94
N ALA A 257 -6.33 -3.36 3.96
CA ALA A 257 -5.70 -2.39 3.08
C ALA A 257 -4.78 -1.56 3.97
N GLN A 258 -3.49 -1.60 3.71
CA GLN A 258 -2.53 -0.79 4.45
C GLN A 258 -3.09 0.61 4.47
N GLN A 259 -3.66 1.01 5.60
CA GLN A 259 -4.29 2.31 5.75
C GLN A 259 -3.18 3.35 5.67
N VAL A 260 -3.05 3.93 4.49
CA VAL A 260 -2.03 4.95 4.23
C VAL A 260 -2.53 6.26 4.80
N VAL A 261 -1.82 6.78 5.80
CA VAL A 261 -2.08 8.12 6.34
C VAL A 261 -1.36 9.12 5.45
N PRO A 262 -2.08 10.05 4.80
CA PRO A 262 -1.46 11.06 3.93
C PRO A 262 -0.67 12.08 4.74
N ASP A 263 0.49 12.49 4.23
CA ASP A 263 1.32 13.56 4.80
C ASP A 263 0.87 14.96 4.35
N PHE A 264 0.18 15.03 3.20
CA PHE A 264 -0.31 16.27 2.60
C PHE A 264 -1.76 16.11 2.18
N ILE A 265 -2.53 17.19 2.32
CA ILE A 265 -3.92 17.26 1.88
C ILE A 265 -4.02 18.43 0.90
N LEU A 266 -4.50 18.14 -0.30
CA LEU A 266 -4.74 19.13 -1.35
C LEU A 266 -6.24 19.25 -1.58
N THR A 267 -6.79 20.41 -1.24
CA THR A 267 -8.21 20.74 -1.44
C THR A 267 -8.37 21.75 -2.57
N LEU A 268 -9.46 21.60 -3.31
CA LEU A 268 -9.85 22.55 -4.34
C LEU A 268 -10.96 23.44 -3.76
N GLU A 269 -10.66 24.69 -3.48
CA GLU A 269 -11.62 25.68 -2.98
C GLU A 269 -11.67 26.89 -3.93
N ASP A 270 -12.86 27.25 -4.38
CA ASP A 270 -13.12 28.37 -5.29
C ASP A 270 -12.27 28.36 -6.58
N GLY A 271 -11.84 27.16 -7.04
CA GLY A 271 -10.97 27.01 -8.22
C GLY A 271 -9.48 27.22 -7.94
N GLU A 272 -9.08 27.40 -6.69
CA GLU A 272 -7.70 27.46 -6.26
C GLU A 272 -7.29 26.19 -5.49
N LEU A 273 -6.06 25.72 -5.74
CA LEU A 273 -5.51 24.56 -5.04
C LEU A 273 -4.90 25.00 -3.70
N LYS A 274 -5.47 24.56 -2.60
CA LYS A 274 -4.96 24.83 -1.25
C LYS A 274 -4.24 23.60 -0.71
N LEU A 275 -2.95 23.74 -0.45
CA LEU A 275 -2.11 22.72 0.17
C LEU A 275 -2.13 22.90 1.69
N SER A 276 -2.47 21.85 2.40
CA SER A 276 -2.40 21.77 3.85
C SER A 276 -1.68 20.50 4.31
N MET A 277 -1.21 20.50 5.55
CA MET A 277 -0.67 19.32 6.22
C MET A 277 -1.60 18.96 7.39
N PRO A 278 -1.83 17.68 7.70
CA PRO A 278 -2.62 17.26 8.84
C PRO A 278 -2.11 17.91 10.13
N ARG A 279 -3.02 18.37 10.99
CA ARG A 279 -2.67 19.03 12.27
C ARG A 279 -1.82 18.17 13.20
N PHE A 280 -1.90 16.86 13.07
CA PHE A 280 -1.08 15.89 13.83
C PHE A 280 0.41 15.91 13.46
N SER A 281 0.78 16.60 12.39
CA SER A 281 2.17 16.64 11.91
C SER A 281 3.11 17.47 12.78
N ILE A 282 2.58 18.36 13.63
CA ILE A 282 3.39 19.23 14.48
C ILE A 282 2.66 19.50 15.79
N PRO A 283 3.01 18.80 16.90
CA PRO A 283 2.65 19.28 18.22
C PRO A 283 3.33 20.63 18.44
N GLU A 284 2.62 21.59 19.00
CA GLU A 284 3.18 22.89 19.39
C GLU A 284 4.10 22.70 20.59
N ILE A 285 5.32 22.23 20.33
CA ILE A 285 6.33 22.03 21.39
C ILE A 285 6.94 23.37 21.75
N ARG A 286 6.85 23.73 23.02
CA ARG A 286 7.45 24.97 23.57
C ARG A 286 8.54 24.63 24.58
N ILE A 287 9.45 25.59 24.71
CA ILE A 287 10.51 25.53 25.73
C ILE A 287 9.95 26.14 27.01
N ASN A 288 9.96 25.38 28.11
CA ASN A 288 9.47 25.83 29.40
C ASN A 288 10.31 27.00 29.94
N LYS A 289 9.65 28.14 30.19
CA LYS A 289 10.31 29.36 30.66
C LYS A 289 10.94 29.21 32.05
N LYS A 290 10.40 28.35 32.90
CA LYS A 290 10.92 28.10 34.26
C LYS A 290 12.39 27.63 34.24
N TYR A 291 12.77 26.81 33.24
CA TYR A 291 14.16 26.37 33.12
C TYR A 291 15.10 27.47 32.60
N ALA A 292 14.59 28.43 31.81
CA ALA A 292 15.36 29.61 31.39
C ALA A 292 15.67 30.51 32.61
N ASP A 293 14.69 30.71 33.50
CA ASP A 293 14.84 31.51 34.71
C ASP A 293 15.81 30.84 35.69
N LEU A 294 15.71 29.51 35.87
CA LEU A 294 16.68 28.73 36.69
C LEU A 294 18.12 28.85 36.17
N LEU A 295 18.30 28.94 34.83
CA LEU A 295 19.65 29.17 34.26
C LEU A 295 20.20 30.56 34.61
N MET A 296 19.34 31.59 34.57
CA MET A 296 19.76 32.95 34.92
C MET A 296 20.14 33.04 36.41
N GLU A 297 19.38 32.41 37.30
CA GLU A 297 19.68 32.34 38.72
C GLU A 297 20.97 31.54 39.02
N ALA A 298 21.15 30.40 38.33
CA ALA A 298 22.34 29.57 38.52
C ALA A 298 23.62 30.20 37.95
N ALA A 299 23.51 31.01 36.89
CA ALA A 299 24.63 31.74 36.31
C ALA A 299 25.18 32.82 37.26
N ASN A 300 24.32 33.37 38.14
CA ASN A 300 24.67 34.41 39.11
C ASN A 300 25.21 33.83 40.45
N SER A 301 25.14 32.51 40.64
CA SER A 301 25.57 31.87 41.86
C SER A 301 27.05 31.45 41.81
N SER A 302 27.77 31.58 42.95
CA SER A 302 29.22 31.27 43.06
C SER A 302 29.50 29.80 43.40
N GLU A 303 28.50 28.99 43.72
CA GLU A 303 28.61 27.61 44.16
C GLU A 303 28.92 26.62 43.01
N ARG A 304 29.88 25.72 43.24
CA ARG A 304 30.36 24.75 42.24
C ARG A 304 29.26 23.77 41.79
N GLN A 305 28.40 23.33 42.70
CA GLN A 305 27.29 22.42 42.40
C GLN A 305 26.22 23.08 41.50
N LYS A 306 25.93 24.36 41.73
CA LYS A 306 24.99 25.12 40.89
C LYS A 306 25.54 25.38 39.50
N LYS A 307 26.87 25.52 39.32
CA LYS A 307 27.51 25.62 38.01
C LYS A 307 27.44 24.33 37.21
N GLU A 308 27.60 23.16 37.85
CA GLU A 308 27.47 21.86 37.20
C GLU A 308 26.02 21.61 36.78
N ALA A 309 25.05 21.93 37.63
CA ALA A 309 23.61 21.88 37.27
C ALA A 309 23.27 22.86 36.15
N ALA A 310 23.81 24.07 36.15
CA ALA A 310 23.61 25.04 35.07
C ALA A 310 24.15 24.55 33.73
N THR A 311 25.31 23.88 33.70
CA THR A 311 25.87 23.33 32.45
C THR A 311 24.99 22.22 31.89
N PHE A 312 24.44 21.36 32.75
CA PHE A 312 23.52 20.29 32.37
C PHE A 312 22.22 20.86 31.77
N VAL A 313 21.56 21.81 32.48
CA VAL A 313 20.32 22.46 31.99
C VAL A 313 20.58 23.20 30.68
N LYS A 314 21.76 23.86 30.56
CA LYS A 314 22.13 24.53 29.29
C LYS A 314 22.23 23.53 28.13
N GLN A 315 22.89 22.38 28.33
CA GLN A 315 22.97 21.34 27.30
C GLN A 315 21.60 20.82 26.90
N LYS A 316 20.70 20.57 27.86
CA LYS A 316 19.33 20.14 27.59
C LYS A 316 18.53 21.21 26.87
N MET A 317 18.69 22.47 27.21
CA MET A 317 18.04 23.60 26.55
C MET A 317 18.55 23.81 25.11
N ASP A 318 19.85 23.67 24.88
CA ASP A 318 20.43 23.76 23.54
C ASP A 318 19.95 22.58 22.66
N SER A 319 19.84 21.37 23.21
CA SER A 319 19.25 20.22 22.54
C SER A 319 17.76 20.44 22.22
N ALA A 320 16.99 20.98 23.16
CA ALA A 320 15.57 21.30 22.96
C ALA A 320 15.37 22.36 21.85
N LYS A 321 16.16 23.44 21.88
CA LYS A 321 16.12 24.48 20.83
C LYS A 321 16.41 23.91 19.46
N TRP A 322 17.47 23.13 19.35
CA TRP A 322 17.83 22.46 18.11
C TRP A 322 16.70 21.55 17.60
N PHE A 323 16.09 20.75 18.48
CA PHE A 323 15.03 19.85 18.10
C PHE A 323 13.80 20.59 17.55
N VAL A 324 13.35 21.65 18.25
CA VAL A 324 12.23 22.49 17.77
C VAL A 324 12.56 23.17 16.43
N GLU A 325 13.79 23.64 16.26
CA GLU A 325 14.23 24.25 15.00
C GLU A 325 14.29 23.22 13.86
N ALA A 326 14.77 22.01 14.14
CA ALA A 326 14.80 20.92 13.18
C ALA A 326 13.40 20.49 12.75
N LEU A 327 12.40 20.47 13.64
CA LEU A 327 11.00 20.23 13.31
C LEU A 327 10.42 21.33 12.42
N LYS A 328 10.68 22.58 12.72
CA LYS A 328 10.27 23.73 11.88
C LYS A 328 10.91 23.68 10.51
N GLN A 329 12.20 23.36 10.44
CA GLN A 329 12.92 23.20 9.17
C GLN A 329 12.33 22.05 8.35
N ARG A 330 12.03 20.90 8.99
CA ARG A 330 11.35 19.77 8.34
C ARG A 330 10.03 20.22 7.73
N HIS A 331 9.18 20.90 8.50
CA HIS A 331 7.89 21.40 8.02
C HIS A 331 8.03 22.31 6.81
N ASN A 332 8.89 23.31 6.91
CA ASN A 332 9.12 24.24 5.82
C ASN A 332 9.67 23.53 4.56
N THR A 333 10.58 22.58 4.73
CA THR A 333 11.14 21.81 3.62
C THR A 333 10.08 20.96 2.93
N LEU A 334 9.23 20.26 3.70
CA LEU A 334 8.14 19.45 3.18
C LEU A 334 7.12 20.33 2.42
N LEU A 335 6.68 21.42 3.04
CA LEU A 335 5.69 22.33 2.47
C LEU A 335 6.19 23.00 1.19
N SER A 336 7.43 23.53 1.21
CA SER A 336 8.04 24.16 0.03
C SER A 336 8.25 23.19 -1.12
N THR A 337 8.64 21.94 -0.81
CA THR A 337 8.82 20.91 -1.83
C THR A 337 7.48 20.54 -2.46
N MET A 338 6.44 20.35 -1.63
CA MET A 338 5.11 19.98 -2.13
C MET A 338 4.47 21.12 -2.93
N GLN A 339 4.61 22.37 -2.47
CA GLN A 339 4.12 23.53 -3.21
C GLN A 339 4.76 23.63 -4.60
N ALA A 340 6.09 23.40 -4.69
CA ALA A 340 6.78 23.39 -5.97
C ALA A 340 6.30 22.28 -6.92
N ILE A 341 5.90 21.12 -6.38
CA ILE A 341 5.30 20.03 -7.14
C ILE A 341 3.90 20.42 -7.63
N VAL A 342 3.05 20.97 -6.76
CA VAL A 342 1.69 21.42 -7.10
C VAL A 342 1.75 22.49 -8.19
N ASP A 343 2.65 23.47 -8.06
CA ASP A 343 2.82 24.54 -9.06
C ASP A 343 3.33 24.01 -10.42
N TYR A 344 4.10 22.90 -10.41
CA TYR A 344 4.59 22.29 -11.65
C TYR A 344 3.52 21.46 -12.33
N GLN A 345 2.72 20.72 -11.57
CA GLN A 345 1.69 19.81 -12.04
C GLN A 345 0.28 20.38 -11.88
N HIS A 346 0.14 21.72 -11.93
CA HIS A 346 -1.12 22.42 -11.67
C HIS A 346 -2.28 21.84 -12.48
N ASP A 347 -2.07 21.63 -13.79
CA ASP A 347 -3.12 21.17 -14.71
C ASP A 347 -3.63 19.75 -14.32
N TYR A 348 -2.71 18.89 -13.91
CA TYR A 348 -3.07 17.55 -13.42
C TYR A 348 -3.90 17.61 -12.13
N PHE A 349 -3.51 18.45 -11.17
CA PHE A 349 -4.23 18.55 -9.88
C PHE A 349 -5.60 19.21 -10.01
N MET A 350 -5.84 19.97 -11.07
CA MET A 350 -7.16 20.53 -11.36
C MET A 350 -8.12 19.50 -11.93
N ASP A 351 -7.69 18.73 -12.94
CA ASP A 351 -8.56 17.86 -13.72
C ASP A 351 -8.49 16.38 -13.30
N GLY A 352 -7.39 15.95 -12.68
CA GLY A 352 -7.13 14.55 -12.33
C GLY A 352 -6.81 13.65 -13.55
N ASP A 353 -6.65 14.21 -14.75
CA ASP A 353 -6.36 13.41 -15.95
C ASP A 353 -4.86 13.16 -16.10
N GLU A 354 -4.47 11.87 -16.17
CA GLU A 354 -3.08 11.45 -16.36
C GLU A 354 -2.44 11.99 -17.64
N SER A 355 -3.25 12.39 -18.63
CA SER A 355 -2.77 13.00 -19.87
C SER A 355 -2.15 14.37 -19.66
N ASN A 356 -2.58 15.11 -18.61
CA ASN A 356 -2.09 16.44 -18.27
C ASN A 356 -0.85 16.42 -17.38
N LEU A 357 -0.34 15.20 -17.05
CA LEU A 357 0.84 15.04 -16.21
C LEU A 357 2.11 15.40 -16.99
N LYS A 358 2.72 16.53 -16.65
CA LYS A 358 3.98 16.98 -17.23
C LYS A 358 5.15 16.13 -16.75
N PRO A 359 6.11 15.78 -17.63
CA PRO A 359 7.32 15.09 -17.21
C PRO A 359 8.09 15.96 -16.21
N MET A 360 8.51 15.39 -15.09
CA MET A 360 9.17 16.11 -14.00
C MET A 360 10.28 15.25 -13.40
N VAL A 361 11.47 15.79 -13.28
CA VAL A 361 12.60 15.15 -12.61
C VAL A 361 12.93 15.83 -11.30
N LEU A 362 13.58 15.13 -10.38
CA LEU A 362 13.97 15.68 -9.06
C LEU A 362 14.81 16.97 -9.18
N LYS A 363 15.58 17.10 -10.26
CA LYS A 363 16.41 18.26 -10.52
C LYS A 363 15.60 19.54 -10.77
N ASP A 364 14.41 19.43 -11.36
CA ASP A 364 13.56 20.58 -11.67
C ASP A 364 13.00 21.19 -10.38
N ILE A 365 12.57 20.31 -9.47
CA ILE A 365 12.11 20.73 -8.14
C ILE A 365 13.28 21.27 -7.31
N ALA A 366 14.48 20.66 -7.40
CA ALA A 366 15.67 21.18 -6.75
C ALA A 366 16.02 22.60 -7.20
N ALA A 367 15.92 22.88 -8.50
CA ALA A 367 16.16 24.21 -9.05
C ALA A 367 15.13 25.25 -8.58
N LYS A 368 13.85 24.84 -8.41
CA LYS A 368 12.78 25.74 -7.91
C LYS A 368 12.88 26.03 -6.42
N THR A 369 13.16 24.99 -5.61
CA THR A 369 13.16 25.11 -4.14
C THR A 369 14.50 25.53 -3.55
N GLY A 370 15.59 25.36 -4.30
CA GLY A 370 16.96 25.61 -3.84
C GLY A 370 17.50 24.52 -2.90
N PHE A 371 16.78 23.40 -2.74
CA PHE A 371 17.24 22.27 -1.94
C PHE A 371 18.11 21.30 -2.76
N ASP A 372 18.93 20.52 -2.08
CA ASP A 372 19.71 19.47 -2.73
C ASP A 372 18.79 18.33 -3.24
N ILE A 373 19.14 17.76 -4.39
CA ILE A 373 18.43 16.63 -5.01
C ILE A 373 18.27 15.46 -4.04
N SER A 374 19.27 15.21 -3.19
CA SER A 374 19.22 14.15 -2.19
C SER A 374 18.12 14.40 -1.14
N THR A 375 17.88 15.65 -0.74
CA THR A 375 16.84 16.05 0.21
C THR A 375 15.46 15.82 -0.40
N ILE A 376 15.25 16.27 -1.65
CA ILE A 376 13.99 16.08 -2.36
C ILE A 376 13.69 14.59 -2.59
N SER A 377 14.69 13.79 -2.97
CA SER A 377 14.53 12.35 -3.12
C SER A 377 14.05 11.68 -1.85
N ARG A 378 14.53 12.09 -0.68
CA ARG A 378 14.10 11.57 0.63
C ARG A 378 12.65 11.95 0.97
N VAL A 379 12.28 13.20 0.66
CA VAL A 379 10.88 13.66 0.82
C VAL A 379 9.94 12.84 -0.07
N VAL A 380 10.30 12.64 -1.33
CA VAL A 380 9.44 12.01 -2.34
C VAL A 380 9.22 10.50 -2.09
N ASN A 381 10.23 9.79 -1.57
CA ASN A 381 10.19 8.32 -1.51
C ASN A 381 9.21 7.75 -0.49
N SER A 382 8.85 8.49 0.57
CA SER A 382 8.08 7.94 1.70
C SER A 382 6.82 8.73 2.03
N LYS A 383 6.40 9.67 1.18
CA LYS A 383 5.31 10.59 1.45
C LYS A 383 4.15 10.43 0.50
N TYR A 384 2.93 10.68 1.02
CA TYR A 384 1.68 10.55 0.28
C TYR A 384 0.90 11.86 0.33
N ILE A 385 0.18 12.13 -0.74
CA ILE A 385 -0.74 13.25 -0.85
C ILE A 385 -2.15 12.75 -1.07
N GLU A 386 -3.09 13.30 -0.33
CA GLU A 386 -4.52 13.14 -0.54
C GLU A 386 -5.02 14.28 -1.44
N THR A 387 -5.70 13.90 -2.50
CA THR A 387 -6.34 14.82 -3.46
C THR A 387 -7.82 14.49 -3.52
N HIS A 388 -8.64 15.35 -4.14
CA HIS A 388 -10.08 15.12 -4.30
C HIS A 388 -10.43 13.88 -5.15
N PHE A 389 -9.46 13.31 -5.88
CA PHE A 389 -9.64 12.09 -6.71
C PHE A 389 -8.87 10.86 -6.18
N GLY A 390 -8.16 10.97 -5.06
CA GLY A 390 -7.51 9.82 -4.43
C GLY A 390 -6.22 10.14 -3.69
N ILE A 391 -5.61 9.09 -3.09
CA ILE A 391 -4.34 9.18 -2.36
C ILE A 391 -3.23 8.64 -3.27
N PHE A 392 -2.19 9.45 -3.47
CA PHE A 392 -1.06 9.13 -4.34
C PHE A 392 0.27 9.26 -3.61
N PRO A 393 1.23 8.34 -3.85
CA PRO A 393 2.61 8.54 -3.39
C PRO A 393 3.26 9.69 -4.18
N LEU A 394 4.07 10.54 -3.56
CA LEU A 394 4.72 11.65 -4.27
C LEU A 394 5.59 11.19 -5.43
N LYS A 395 6.16 10.00 -5.35
CA LYS A 395 6.92 9.38 -6.44
C LYS A 395 6.11 9.23 -7.73
N TYR A 396 4.79 9.20 -7.62
CA TYR A 396 3.86 9.10 -8.76
C TYR A 396 4.05 10.24 -9.76
N PHE A 397 4.32 11.47 -9.30
CA PHE A 397 4.44 12.67 -10.12
C PHE A 397 5.77 12.80 -10.84
N PHE A 398 6.76 12.00 -10.47
CA PHE A 398 8.09 12.01 -11.09
C PHE A 398 8.17 10.95 -12.19
N SER A 399 8.23 11.41 -13.43
CA SER A 399 8.35 10.56 -14.62
C SER A 399 9.43 11.10 -15.55
N GLU A 400 10.16 10.18 -16.17
CA GLU A 400 11.10 10.56 -17.23
C GLU A 400 10.32 11.06 -18.45
N GLY A 401 10.75 12.15 -19.05
CA GLY A 401 10.24 12.66 -20.31
C GLY A 401 10.86 11.92 -21.49
N LEU A 402 10.08 11.73 -22.55
CA LEU A 402 10.55 11.31 -23.86
C LEU A 402 10.23 12.43 -24.86
N GLU A 403 11.21 12.79 -25.71
CA GLU A 403 11.01 13.78 -26.74
C GLU A 403 10.05 13.29 -27.82
N ASN A 404 9.02 14.06 -28.08
CA ASN A 404 8.10 13.86 -29.21
C ASN A 404 8.75 14.29 -30.53
N GLN A 405 8.13 13.96 -31.66
CA GLN A 405 8.61 14.44 -32.98
C GLN A 405 8.63 15.97 -33.10
N GLN A 406 7.84 16.66 -32.30
CA GLN A 406 7.76 18.11 -32.22
C GLN A 406 8.78 18.75 -31.26
N GLY A 407 9.58 17.93 -30.57
CA GLY A 407 10.55 18.41 -29.58
C GLY A 407 9.98 18.72 -28.20
N GLU A 408 8.70 18.34 -27.96
CA GLU A 408 8.08 18.46 -26.65
C GLU A 408 8.37 17.23 -25.80
N GLU A 409 8.61 17.41 -24.51
CA GLU A 409 8.79 16.32 -23.55
C GLU A 409 7.43 15.76 -23.14
N VAL A 410 7.19 14.49 -23.44
CA VAL A 410 5.96 13.76 -23.10
C VAL A 410 6.24 12.79 -21.96
N SER A 411 5.30 12.70 -21.03
CA SER A 411 5.40 11.78 -19.91
C SER A 411 5.33 10.31 -20.37
N THR A 412 6.17 9.45 -19.79
CA THR A 412 6.09 8.00 -20.03
C THR A 412 4.75 7.40 -19.64
N ARG A 413 3.97 8.06 -18.76
CA ARG A 413 2.61 7.63 -18.38
C ARG A 413 1.58 7.89 -19.47
N GLU A 414 1.64 9.06 -20.09
CA GLU A 414 0.81 9.37 -21.24
C GLU A 414 1.01 8.33 -22.37
N LEU A 415 2.28 8.00 -22.63
CA LEU A 415 2.60 6.95 -23.60
C LEU A 415 2.00 5.58 -23.23
N LYS A 416 2.02 5.22 -21.96
CA LYS A 416 1.42 3.98 -21.46
C LYS A 416 -0.10 4.00 -21.60
N LYS A 417 -0.75 5.12 -21.27
CA LYS A 417 -2.21 5.30 -21.43
C LYS A 417 -2.62 5.17 -22.89
N VAL A 418 -1.94 5.89 -23.79
CA VAL A 418 -2.19 5.79 -25.22
C VAL A 418 -1.95 4.39 -25.77
N LEU A 419 -0.93 3.68 -25.27
CA LEU A 419 -0.67 2.28 -25.63
C LEU A 419 -1.81 1.38 -25.17
N GLN A 420 -2.29 1.54 -23.94
CA GLN A 420 -3.42 0.79 -23.40
C GLN A 420 -4.70 1.05 -24.20
N GLU A 421 -5.01 2.31 -24.52
CA GLU A 421 -6.16 2.65 -25.38
C GLU A 421 -6.07 2.02 -26.78
N CYS A 422 -4.86 1.93 -27.36
CA CYS A 422 -4.68 1.26 -28.65
C CYS A 422 -4.96 -0.23 -28.56
N VAL A 423 -4.56 -0.87 -27.45
CA VAL A 423 -4.82 -2.29 -27.21
C VAL A 423 -6.29 -2.55 -26.90
N ASP A 424 -6.94 -1.69 -26.13
CA ASP A 424 -8.37 -1.82 -25.77
C ASP A 424 -9.29 -1.66 -26.99
N LYS A 425 -8.86 -0.90 -28.00
CA LYS A 425 -9.57 -0.69 -29.27
C LYS A 425 -9.18 -1.69 -30.36
N GLU A 426 -8.27 -2.65 -30.09
CA GLU A 426 -7.83 -3.62 -31.08
C GLU A 426 -8.89 -4.67 -31.41
N ASP A 427 -8.84 -5.23 -32.61
CA ASP A 427 -9.64 -6.41 -32.97
C ASP A 427 -9.04 -7.66 -32.31
N LYS A 428 -9.80 -8.28 -31.40
CA LYS A 428 -9.39 -9.47 -30.64
C LYS A 428 -9.13 -10.71 -31.52
N HIS A 429 -9.72 -10.76 -32.70
CA HIS A 429 -9.42 -11.84 -33.67
C HIS A 429 -8.07 -11.64 -34.37
N LYS A 430 -7.62 -10.38 -34.52
CA LYS A 430 -6.35 -10.02 -35.15
C LYS A 430 -5.61 -8.98 -34.28
N PRO A 431 -5.09 -9.38 -33.11
CA PRO A 431 -4.44 -8.46 -32.19
C PRO A 431 -3.18 -7.85 -32.78
N LEU A 432 -2.95 -6.57 -32.50
CA LEU A 432 -1.84 -5.78 -33.01
C LEU A 432 -0.50 -6.32 -32.49
N THR A 433 0.45 -6.48 -33.39
CA THR A 433 1.84 -6.85 -33.03
C THR A 433 2.59 -5.64 -32.46
N ASP A 434 3.69 -5.90 -31.73
CA ASP A 434 4.52 -4.81 -31.19
C ASP A 434 5.06 -3.87 -32.31
N ASP A 435 5.26 -4.37 -33.54
CA ASP A 435 5.68 -3.56 -34.69
C ASP A 435 4.54 -2.67 -35.25
N GLU A 436 3.33 -3.18 -35.27
CA GLU A 436 2.14 -2.40 -35.66
C GLU A 436 1.82 -1.33 -34.60
N LEU A 437 1.99 -1.64 -33.32
CA LEU A 437 1.83 -0.65 -32.24
C LEU A 437 2.88 0.46 -32.36
N VAL A 438 4.16 0.15 -32.72
CA VAL A 438 5.18 1.18 -33.04
C VAL A 438 4.70 2.09 -34.16
N THR A 439 4.13 1.54 -35.23
CA THR A 439 3.66 2.32 -36.38
C THR A 439 2.53 3.25 -35.99
N ILE A 440 1.57 2.77 -35.18
CA ILE A 440 0.45 3.58 -34.69
C ILE A 440 0.94 4.69 -33.77
N MET A 441 1.85 4.38 -32.84
CA MET A 441 2.41 5.36 -31.90
C MET A 441 3.23 6.44 -32.62
N ASN A 442 4.02 6.04 -33.62
CA ASN A 442 4.77 6.99 -34.45
C ASN A 442 3.82 7.86 -35.30
N GLY A 443 2.70 7.30 -35.76
CA GLY A 443 1.64 8.06 -36.45
C GLY A 443 0.94 9.10 -35.58
N LYS A 444 0.88 8.85 -34.27
CA LYS A 444 0.35 9.81 -33.27
C LYS A 444 1.43 10.84 -32.84
N GLY A 445 2.64 10.77 -33.38
CA GLY A 445 3.72 11.72 -33.12
C GLY A 445 4.73 11.29 -32.05
N TYR A 446 4.59 10.11 -31.44
CA TYR A 446 5.50 9.61 -30.41
C TYR A 446 6.66 8.83 -31.04
N LYS A 447 7.90 9.24 -30.80
CA LYS A 447 9.08 8.57 -31.32
C LYS A 447 9.48 7.40 -30.42
N VAL A 448 8.91 6.22 -30.63
CA VAL A 448 9.10 5.06 -29.74
C VAL A 448 9.69 3.87 -30.50
N ALA A 449 10.70 3.20 -29.89
CA ALA A 449 11.27 2.00 -30.45
C ALA A 449 10.47 0.74 -30.04
N ARG A 450 10.52 -0.33 -30.85
CA ARG A 450 9.87 -1.62 -30.56
C ARG A 450 10.20 -2.17 -29.15
N ARG A 451 11.49 -2.10 -28.75
CA ARG A 451 11.92 -2.57 -27.42
C ARG A 451 11.25 -1.79 -26.28
N THR A 452 11.05 -0.49 -26.47
CA THR A 452 10.38 0.38 -25.49
C THR A 452 8.89 0.04 -25.37
N ILE A 453 8.21 -0.20 -26.50
CA ILE A 453 6.81 -0.66 -26.49
C ILE A 453 6.67 -2.01 -25.81
N ALA A 454 7.56 -2.98 -26.11
CA ALA A 454 7.54 -4.27 -25.43
C ALA A 454 7.74 -4.12 -23.91
N LYS A 455 8.66 -3.24 -23.46
CA LYS A 455 8.88 -2.93 -22.04
C LYS A 455 7.64 -2.32 -21.39
N TYR A 456 6.99 -1.34 -22.05
CA TYR A 456 5.80 -0.69 -21.51
C TYR A 456 4.61 -1.63 -21.48
N ARG A 457 4.42 -2.43 -22.51
CA ARG A 457 3.40 -3.48 -22.55
C ARG A 457 3.55 -4.47 -21.38
N ASP A 458 4.79 -4.95 -21.14
CA ASP A 458 5.08 -5.87 -20.03
C ASP A 458 4.86 -5.19 -18.65
N GLN A 459 5.17 -3.89 -18.52
CA GLN A 459 4.88 -3.11 -17.30
C GLN A 459 3.39 -2.88 -17.04
N LEU A 460 2.58 -2.81 -18.10
CA LEU A 460 1.12 -2.72 -18.01
C LEU A 460 0.44 -4.10 -17.83
N GLY A 461 1.22 -5.18 -17.77
CA GLY A 461 0.68 -6.54 -17.67
C GLY A 461 -0.04 -7.02 -18.94
N ILE A 462 0.11 -6.31 -20.05
CA ILE A 462 -0.55 -6.66 -21.34
C ILE A 462 0.23 -7.82 -22.00
N PRO A 463 -0.41 -8.97 -22.27
CA PRO A 463 0.26 -10.10 -22.88
C PRO A 463 0.62 -9.84 -24.34
N LYS A 464 1.52 -10.63 -24.90
CA LYS A 464 1.91 -10.56 -26.34
C LYS A 464 0.70 -10.78 -27.23
N ALA A 465 0.71 -10.21 -28.45
CA ALA A 465 -0.37 -10.30 -29.46
C ALA A 465 -0.94 -11.72 -29.61
N ARG A 466 -0.08 -12.74 -29.68
CA ARG A 466 -0.50 -14.13 -29.78
C ARG A 466 -1.35 -14.60 -28.60
N LEU A 467 -1.08 -14.14 -27.37
CA LEU A 467 -1.83 -14.50 -26.18
C LEU A 467 -3.11 -13.68 -26.01
N ARG A 468 -3.26 -12.56 -26.73
CA ARG A 468 -4.48 -11.76 -26.75
C ARG A 468 -5.52 -12.26 -27.78
N LYS A 469 -5.08 -13.13 -28.71
CA LYS A 469 -5.96 -13.65 -29.75
C LYS A 469 -7.11 -14.47 -29.14
N GLU A 470 -8.34 -14.12 -29.51
CA GLU A 470 -9.56 -14.87 -29.21
C GLU A 470 -9.99 -15.73 -30.41
N LEU A 471 -10.78 -16.78 -30.17
CA LEU A 471 -11.29 -17.71 -31.17
C LEU A 471 -12.54 -17.15 -31.89
#